data_69f5b745947053406c754284213b695b
#
_entry.id   69f5b745947053406c754284213b695b
#
_cell.length_a   1.000
_cell.length_b   1.000
_cell.length_c   1.000
_cell.angle_alpha   90.00
_cell.angle_beta   90.00
_cell.angle_gamma   90.00
#
_symmetry.space_group_name_H-M   'P 1'
#
loop_
_entity.id
_entity.type
_entity.pdbx_description
1 polymer ?
#
loop_
_entity_poly.entity_id
_entity_poly.type
_entity_poly.pdbx_seq_one_letter_code
_entity_poly.pdbx_strand_id
1 'polypeptide(L)'
;NNPDGPKYPAGLEEKDLNKTVTRTITYVYEDGTPVMENGAPKVVTQEAKFTREAKVNLVTGEVTYGDWSEAKDLAEVKSPVVKGFVADKATVPTTKVTADSKDATEVVTYKPLGSWVPNIPGQPTNPIKYPNDPTDPTKPGTEKPKAPYVPGFTPKDKDGNPLKPVNPNNSEEGYEVPNLPTDPSQDTPINY
;
A
#
# COMPACT_ATOMS: atom_id res chain seq x y z
N ASN A 1 -24.25 -16.27 -33.15
CA ASN A 1 -23.47 -16.54 -34.33
C ASN A 1 -24.19 -17.55 -35.24
N ASN A 2 -24.24 -17.27 -36.52
CA ASN A 2 -24.88 -18.14 -37.49
C ASN A 2 -23.89 -19.28 -37.87
N PRO A 3 -24.20 -20.54 -37.56
CA PRO A 3 -23.29 -21.64 -37.88
C PRO A 3 -23.08 -21.85 -39.38
N ASP A 4 -24.02 -21.37 -40.20
CA ASP A 4 -23.94 -21.45 -41.66
C ASP A 4 -23.39 -20.18 -42.30
N GLY A 5 -23.08 -19.15 -41.46
CA GLY A 5 -22.52 -17.90 -41.91
C GLY A 5 -21.01 -17.94 -42.14
N PRO A 6 -20.44 -16.86 -42.69
CA PRO A 6 -19.01 -16.77 -42.89
C PRO A 6 -18.28 -16.81 -41.54
N LYS A 7 -17.17 -17.51 -41.52
CA LYS A 7 -16.28 -17.60 -40.35
C LYS A 7 -14.95 -16.96 -40.70
N TYR A 8 -14.33 -16.35 -39.69
CA TYR A 8 -12.98 -15.83 -39.87
C TYR A 8 -12.02 -16.99 -40.11
N PRO A 9 -11.09 -16.85 -41.05
CA PRO A 9 -9.99 -17.80 -41.19
C PRO A 9 -9.19 -17.95 -39.88
N ALA A 10 -8.58 -19.11 -39.69
CA ALA A 10 -7.67 -19.31 -38.57
C ALA A 10 -6.60 -18.23 -38.60
N GLY A 11 -6.33 -17.62 -37.46
CA GLY A 11 -5.37 -16.53 -37.30
C GLY A 11 -5.93 -15.13 -37.52
N LEU A 12 -7.21 -14.99 -37.85
CA LEU A 12 -7.86 -13.68 -38.01
C LEU A 12 -8.97 -13.44 -36.97
N GLU A 13 -9.01 -14.24 -35.93
CA GLU A 13 -9.98 -14.07 -34.86
C GLU A 13 -9.57 -12.90 -33.96
N GLU A 14 -10.51 -12.40 -33.19
CA GLU A 14 -10.22 -11.29 -32.26
C GLU A 14 -9.03 -11.56 -31.36
N LYS A 15 -8.90 -12.77 -30.82
CA LYS A 15 -7.78 -13.18 -29.97
C LYS A 15 -6.41 -13.11 -30.66
N ASP A 16 -6.39 -13.19 -31.99
CA ASP A 16 -5.15 -13.13 -32.77
C ASP A 16 -4.70 -11.70 -33.03
N LEU A 17 -5.63 -10.75 -33.00
CA LEU A 17 -5.43 -9.35 -33.34
C LEU A 17 -5.48 -8.41 -32.16
N ASN A 18 -5.83 -8.92 -31.00
CA ASN A 18 -5.98 -8.13 -29.78
C ASN A 18 -5.32 -8.86 -28.61
N LYS A 19 -4.69 -8.10 -27.76
CA LYS A 19 -4.10 -8.62 -26.52
C LYS A 19 -4.26 -7.62 -25.40
N THR A 20 -4.54 -8.12 -24.19
CA THR A 20 -4.62 -7.30 -22.99
C THR A 20 -3.56 -7.76 -22.00
N VAL A 21 -2.83 -6.80 -21.46
CA VAL A 21 -1.88 -7.04 -20.38
C VAL A 21 -2.45 -6.38 -19.12
N THR A 22 -2.57 -7.15 -18.06
CA THR A 22 -3.24 -6.73 -16.82
C THR A 22 -2.25 -6.69 -15.66
N ARG A 23 -2.31 -5.61 -14.88
CA ARG A 23 -1.62 -5.53 -13.58
C ARG A 23 -2.68 -5.44 -12.49
N THR A 24 -2.62 -6.36 -11.52
CA THR A 24 -3.52 -6.39 -10.37
C THR A 24 -2.72 -6.00 -9.12
N ILE A 25 -3.22 -5.03 -8.37
CA ILE A 25 -2.61 -4.59 -7.12
C ILE A 25 -3.54 -4.97 -5.98
N THR A 26 -3.03 -5.74 -5.03
CA THR A 26 -3.77 -6.14 -3.83
C THR A 26 -3.14 -5.51 -2.60
N TYR A 27 -3.95 -5.28 -1.59
CA TYR A 27 -3.57 -4.62 -0.34
C TYR A 27 -3.93 -5.55 0.80
N VAL A 28 -2.93 -5.98 1.55
CA VAL A 28 -3.10 -6.99 2.59
C VAL A 28 -2.44 -6.57 3.90
N TYR A 29 -2.91 -7.11 5.01
CA TYR A 29 -2.21 -7.04 6.29
C TYR A 29 -1.16 -8.16 6.37
N GLU A 30 -0.30 -8.11 7.36
CA GLU A 30 0.77 -9.11 7.54
C GLU A 30 0.26 -10.54 7.64
N ASP A 31 -0.94 -10.73 8.19
CA ASP A 31 -1.56 -12.05 8.29
C ASP A 31 -2.20 -12.55 6.99
N GLY A 32 -2.08 -11.76 5.91
CA GLY A 32 -2.65 -12.10 4.61
C GLY A 32 -4.09 -11.70 4.41
N THR A 33 -4.77 -11.18 5.43
CA THR A 33 -6.15 -10.70 5.27
C THR A 33 -6.18 -9.42 4.44
N PRO A 34 -7.22 -9.23 3.62
CA PRO A 34 -7.27 -8.08 2.73
C PRO A 34 -7.64 -6.79 3.46
N VAL A 35 -7.07 -5.68 3.00
CA VAL A 35 -7.54 -4.35 3.35
C VAL A 35 -8.88 -4.15 2.67
N MET A 36 -9.89 -3.76 3.45
CA MET A 36 -11.27 -3.62 2.97
C MET A 36 -11.57 -2.17 2.59
N GLU A 37 -12.35 -2.01 1.54
CA GLU A 37 -12.88 -0.72 1.10
C GLU A 37 -14.33 -0.91 0.69
N ASN A 38 -15.23 -0.16 1.29
CA ASN A 38 -16.68 -0.25 1.00
C ASN A 38 -17.24 -1.68 1.15
N GLY A 39 -16.76 -2.43 2.14
CA GLY A 39 -17.28 -3.77 2.45
C GLY A 39 -16.70 -4.89 1.58
N ALA A 40 -15.70 -4.62 0.76
CA ALA A 40 -15.04 -5.59 -0.10
C ALA A 40 -13.53 -5.40 -0.09
N PRO A 41 -12.75 -6.44 -0.44
CA PRO A 41 -11.31 -6.29 -0.57
C PRO A 41 -10.95 -5.19 -1.58
N LYS A 42 -10.01 -4.32 -1.19
CA LYS A 42 -9.50 -3.31 -2.10
C LYS A 42 -8.58 -3.96 -3.12
N VAL A 43 -8.92 -3.82 -4.39
CA VAL A 43 -8.12 -4.32 -5.52
C VAL A 43 -8.10 -3.24 -6.59
N VAL A 44 -6.92 -2.99 -7.14
CA VAL A 44 -6.77 -2.09 -8.29
C VAL A 44 -6.36 -2.94 -9.49
N THR A 45 -7.11 -2.84 -10.56
CA THR A 45 -6.82 -3.54 -11.81
C THR A 45 -6.53 -2.52 -12.90
N GLN A 46 -5.40 -2.68 -13.57
CA GLN A 46 -5.01 -1.84 -14.69
C GLN A 46 -4.81 -2.70 -15.92
N GLU A 47 -5.24 -2.19 -17.07
CA GLU A 47 -5.15 -2.90 -18.32
C GLU A 47 -4.46 -2.05 -19.39
N ALA A 48 -3.63 -2.69 -20.20
CA ALA A 48 -3.11 -2.12 -21.43
C ALA A 48 -3.55 -3.00 -22.59
N LYS A 49 -4.16 -2.39 -23.59
CA LYS A 49 -4.68 -3.11 -24.76
C LYS A 49 -3.81 -2.85 -25.97
N PHE A 50 -3.52 -3.91 -26.69
CA PHE A 50 -2.67 -3.89 -27.88
C PHE A 50 -3.42 -4.50 -29.05
N THR A 51 -3.16 -3.98 -30.24
CA THR A 51 -3.76 -4.47 -31.47
C THR A 51 -2.69 -4.66 -32.52
N ARG A 52 -2.97 -5.51 -33.49
CA ARG A 52 -2.17 -5.67 -34.69
C ARG A 52 -3.05 -5.96 -35.88
N GLU A 53 -2.52 -5.71 -37.07
CA GLU A 53 -3.18 -6.04 -38.30
C GLU A 53 -2.70 -7.39 -38.83
N ALA A 54 -3.50 -8.02 -39.65
CA ALA A 54 -3.14 -9.24 -40.35
C ALA A 54 -3.50 -9.14 -41.82
N LYS A 55 -2.74 -9.86 -42.63
CA LYS A 55 -3.00 -9.97 -44.07
C LYS A 55 -3.12 -11.44 -44.43
N VAL A 56 -4.05 -11.75 -45.31
CA VAL A 56 -4.26 -13.11 -45.83
C VAL A 56 -3.86 -13.14 -47.29
N ASN A 57 -3.00 -14.09 -47.64
CA ASN A 57 -2.75 -14.39 -49.05
C ASN A 57 -3.91 -15.20 -49.57
N LEU A 58 -4.68 -14.61 -50.48
CA LEU A 58 -5.89 -15.23 -51.03
C LEU A 58 -5.62 -16.47 -51.86
N VAL A 59 -4.38 -16.66 -52.36
CA VAL A 59 -3.98 -17.82 -53.16
C VAL A 59 -3.57 -18.98 -52.25
N THR A 60 -2.73 -18.72 -51.24
CA THR A 60 -2.17 -19.77 -50.39
C THR A 60 -2.91 -19.94 -49.07
N GLY A 61 -3.73 -18.97 -48.68
CA GLY A 61 -4.39 -18.93 -47.37
C GLY A 61 -3.44 -18.56 -46.22
N GLU A 62 -2.17 -18.22 -46.51
CA GLU A 62 -1.20 -17.83 -45.50
C GLU A 62 -1.58 -16.50 -44.86
N VAL A 63 -1.49 -16.45 -43.51
CA VAL A 63 -1.73 -15.27 -42.71
C VAL A 63 -0.41 -14.68 -42.23
N THR A 64 -0.22 -13.38 -42.44
CA THR A 64 0.95 -12.63 -41.92
C THR A 64 0.45 -11.51 -41.02
N TYR A 65 1.18 -11.25 -39.93
CA TYR A 65 0.83 -10.23 -38.97
C TYR A 65 1.74 -9.02 -39.07
N GLY A 66 1.16 -7.84 -38.90
CA GLY A 66 1.93 -6.63 -38.65
C GLY A 66 2.45 -6.60 -37.22
N ASP A 67 3.14 -5.54 -36.88
CA ASP A 67 3.62 -5.33 -35.53
C ASP A 67 2.48 -5.01 -34.58
N TRP A 68 2.63 -5.39 -33.33
CA TRP A 68 1.73 -4.94 -32.27
C TRP A 68 1.84 -3.42 -32.11
N SER A 69 0.76 -2.80 -31.69
CA SER A 69 0.76 -1.39 -31.31
C SER A 69 1.84 -1.13 -30.25
N GLU A 70 2.23 0.13 -30.13
CA GLU A 70 3.34 0.56 -29.28
C GLU A 70 3.15 0.23 -27.80
N ALA A 71 4.26 0.17 -27.07
CA ALA A 71 4.28 0.03 -25.63
C ALA A 71 3.38 1.08 -24.96
N LYS A 72 2.78 0.70 -23.86
CA LYS A 72 1.92 1.57 -23.06
C LYS A 72 2.37 1.58 -21.61
N ASP A 73 2.06 2.65 -20.90
CA ASP A 73 2.35 2.76 -19.49
C ASP A 73 1.14 2.35 -18.66
N LEU A 74 1.39 1.50 -17.66
CA LEU A 74 0.47 1.32 -16.55
C LEU A 74 0.87 2.36 -15.51
N ALA A 75 -0.01 3.32 -15.26
CA ALA A 75 0.30 4.48 -14.43
C ALA A 75 0.61 4.11 -12.98
N GLU A 76 1.39 4.96 -12.33
CA GLU A 76 1.67 4.86 -10.90
C GLU A 76 0.36 4.82 -10.09
N VAL A 77 0.33 3.99 -9.07
CA VAL A 77 -0.81 3.90 -8.14
C VAL A 77 -0.30 4.15 -6.73
N LYS A 78 -0.83 5.19 -6.09
CA LYS A 78 -0.50 5.51 -4.69
C LYS A 78 -1.22 4.55 -3.76
N SER A 79 -0.50 4.05 -2.76
CA SER A 79 -1.09 3.21 -1.72
C SER A 79 -1.95 4.06 -0.79
N PRO A 80 -3.11 3.57 -0.36
CA PRO A 80 -3.94 4.31 0.58
C PRO A 80 -3.33 4.35 1.98
N VAL A 81 -3.64 5.42 2.72
CA VAL A 81 -3.34 5.49 4.15
C VAL A 81 -4.38 4.66 4.90
N VAL A 82 -3.90 3.70 5.69
CA VAL A 82 -4.77 2.86 6.52
C VAL A 82 -4.51 3.20 7.99
N LYS A 83 -5.52 3.71 8.67
CA LYS A 83 -5.39 4.17 10.06
C LYS A 83 -4.87 3.06 10.97
N GLY A 84 -3.81 3.37 11.69
CA GLY A 84 -3.17 2.44 12.62
C GLY A 84 -2.16 1.49 11.98
N PHE A 85 -1.88 1.64 10.69
CA PHE A 85 -0.96 0.78 9.94
C PHE A 85 -0.05 1.61 9.04
N VAL A 86 1.06 1.02 8.65
CA VAL A 86 1.96 1.57 7.63
C VAL A 86 2.18 0.57 6.51
N ALA A 87 2.21 1.07 5.29
CA ALA A 87 2.45 0.26 4.10
C ALA A 87 3.93 0.04 3.86
N ASP A 88 4.29 -1.06 3.22
CA ASP A 88 5.67 -1.32 2.79
C ASP A 88 6.03 -0.57 1.51
N LYS A 89 5.03 -0.08 0.77
CA LYS A 89 5.22 0.67 -0.48
C LYS A 89 4.32 1.91 -0.47
N ALA A 90 4.90 3.06 -0.72
CA ALA A 90 4.12 4.29 -0.87
C ALA A 90 3.34 4.30 -2.19
N THR A 91 3.93 3.70 -3.22
CA THR A 91 3.36 3.63 -4.56
C THR A 91 3.72 2.30 -5.22
N VAL A 92 2.89 1.89 -6.17
CA VAL A 92 3.28 0.92 -7.19
C VAL A 92 3.67 1.75 -8.41
N PRO A 93 4.92 1.68 -8.88
CA PRO A 93 5.40 2.63 -9.88
C PRO A 93 4.81 2.42 -11.26
N THR A 94 4.89 3.45 -12.08
CA THR A 94 4.57 3.35 -13.50
C THR A 94 5.43 2.27 -14.13
N THR A 95 4.81 1.38 -14.91
CA THR A 95 5.50 0.30 -15.59
C THR A 95 5.12 0.31 -17.07
N LYS A 96 6.13 0.32 -17.93
CA LYS A 96 5.93 0.21 -19.38
C LYS A 96 5.73 -1.25 -19.76
N VAL A 97 4.66 -1.53 -20.48
CA VAL A 97 4.32 -2.88 -20.96
C VAL A 97 4.18 -2.90 -22.46
N THR A 98 4.43 -4.07 -23.03
CA THR A 98 4.25 -4.36 -24.46
C THR A 98 3.26 -5.51 -24.60
N ALA A 99 2.90 -5.82 -25.83
CA ALA A 99 2.04 -6.98 -26.11
C ALA A 99 2.69 -8.31 -25.67
N ASP A 100 4.01 -8.34 -25.49
CA ASP A 100 4.72 -9.54 -25.03
C ASP A 100 4.86 -9.60 -23.51
N SER A 101 4.45 -8.57 -22.81
CA SER A 101 4.50 -8.56 -21.35
C SER A 101 3.50 -9.55 -20.77
N LYS A 102 3.85 -10.15 -19.64
CA LYS A 102 2.96 -11.03 -18.90
C LYS A 102 2.11 -10.23 -17.92
N ASP A 103 0.94 -10.74 -17.60
CA ASP A 103 0.13 -10.21 -16.52
C ASP A 103 0.95 -10.25 -15.21
N ALA A 104 0.77 -9.22 -14.40
CA ALA A 104 1.52 -9.06 -13.15
C ALA A 104 0.59 -8.82 -11.97
N THR A 105 1.02 -9.25 -10.81
CA THR A 105 0.36 -8.97 -9.54
C THR A 105 1.36 -8.29 -8.62
N GLU A 106 0.94 -7.16 -8.04
CA GLU A 106 1.69 -6.45 -7.02
C GLU A 106 0.94 -6.52 -5.70
N VAL A 107 1.67 -6.67 -4.60
CA VAL A 107 1.10 -6.75 -3.26
C VAL A 107 1.69 -5.64 -2.40
N VAL A 108 0.81 -4.87 -1.76
CA VAL A 108 1.19 -3.87 -0.76
C VAL A 108 0.79 -4.43 0.60
N THR A 109 1.77 -4.54 1.50
CA THR A 109 1.57 -5.14 2.82
C THR A 109 1.60 -4.08 3.91
N TYR A 110 0.64 -4.14 4.82
CA TYR A 110 0.47 -3.20 5.93
C TYR A 110 0.83 -3.85 7.25
N LYS A 111 1.69 -3.17 8.02
CA LYS A 111 2.08 -3.54 9.39
C LYS A 111 1.39 -2.62 10.38
N PRO A 112 0.99 -3.12 11.57
CA PRO A 112 0.48 -2.24 12.61
C PRO A 112 1.52 -1.23 13.05
N LEU A 113 1.10 0.02 13.24
CA LEU A 113 1.91 1.00 13.95
C LEU A 113 2.04 0.56 15.41
N GLY A 114 3.19 0.84 16.02
CA GLY A 114 3.38 0.68 17.45
C GLY A 114 2.72 1.81 18.25
N SER A 115 3.03 1.84 19.54
CA SER A 115 2.46 2.78 20.49
C SER A 115 3.49 3.28 21.47
N TRP A 116 3.29 4.47 22.03
CA TRP A 116 3.92 4.84 23.29
C TRP A 116 3.21 4.05 24.39
N VAL A 117 3.98 3.42 25.27
CA VAL A 117 3.43 2.55 26.31
C VAL A 117 3.81 3.11 27.67
N PRO A 118 2.89 3.88 28.33
CA PRO A 118 3.14 4.36 29.69
C PRO A 118 3.05 3.19 30.67
N ASN A 119 4.17 2.90 31.31
CA ASN A 119 4.27 1.86 32.34
C ASN A 119 4.17 2.53 33.72
N ILE A 120 2.97 2.60 34.25
CA ILE A 120 2.67 3.26 35.53
C ILE A 120 2.47 2.17 36.58
N PRO A 121 3.25 2.18 37.68
CA PRO A 121 3.11 1.16 38.73
C PRO A 121 1.69 1.10 39.29
N GLY A 122 1.13 -0.12 39.37
CA GLY A 122 -0.20 -0.35 39.92
C GLY A 122 -1.36 0.04 39.03
N GLN A 123 -1.11 0.43 37.79
CA GLN A 123 -2.17 0.83 36.85
C GLN A 123 -2.14 -0.04 35.59
N PRO A 124 -3.30 -0.27 34.96
CA PRO A 124 -3.34 -0.95 33.66
C PRO A 124 -2.65 -0.10 32.60
N THR A 125 -2.02 -0.77 31.65
CA THR A 125 -1.33 -0.11 30.53
C THR A 125 -2.36 0.40 29.53
N ASN A 126 -2.24 1.68 29.18
CA ASN A 126 -3.06 2.33 28.15
C ASN A 126 -2.14 2.82 27.03
N PRO A 127 -1.84 1.98 26.04
CA PRO A 127 -0.98 2.39 24.93
C PRO A 127 -1.55 3.55 24.15
N ILE A 128 -0.68 4.45 23.72
CA ILE A 128 -1.03 5.59 22.86
C ILE A 128 -0.51 5.30 21.48
N LYS A 129 -1.38 4.94 20.55
CA LYS A 129 -0.99 4.55 19.21
C LYS A 129 -0.32 5.69 18.45
N TYR A 130 0.76 5.39 17.73
CA TYR A 130 1.39 6.39 16.87
C TYR A 130 0.39 6.84 15.79
N PRO A 131 0.37 8.13 15.46
CA PRO A 131 -0.51 8.62 14.40
C PRO A 131 0.00 8.21 13.02
N ASN A 132 -0.90 8.20 12.05
CA ASN A 132 -0.54 8.07 10.65
C ASN A 132 -0.09 9.41 10.07
N ASP A 133 0.83 9.38 9.12
CA ASP A 133 1.06 10.50 8.23
C ASP A 133 -0.12 10.55 7.23
N PRO A 134 -0.83 11.67 7.11
CA PRO A 134 -2.00 11.73 6.24
C PRO A 134 -1.69 11.68 4.75
N THR A 135 -0.43 11.91 4.37
CA THR A 135 0.00 11.97 2.97
C THR A 135 0.93 10.85 2.56
N ASP A 136 1.58 10.19 3.51
CA ASP A 136 2.52 9.10 3.24
C ASP A 136 2.08 7.83 3.99
N PRO A 137 1.57 6.82 3.27
CA PRO A 137 1.08 5.60 3.91
C PRO A 137 2.18 4.74 4.56
N THR A 138 3.46 5.03 4.28
CA THR A 138 4.59 4.27 4.81
C THR A 138 5.17 4.83 6.09
N LYS A 139 4.68 5.99 6.55
CA LYS A 139 5.26 6.70 7.69
C LYS A 139 4.24 7.00 8.78
N PRO A 140 4.70 7.06 10.05
CA PRO A 140 3.89 7.64 11.12
C PRO A 140 3.78 9.15 10.93
N GLY A 141 2.74 9.73 11.51
CA GLY A 141 2.57 11.17 11.54
C GLY A 141 3.50 11.84 12.54
N THR A 142 3.56 13.16 12.47
CA THR A 142 4.42 13.99 13.33
C THR A 142 3.71 14.52 14.57
N GLU A 143 2.41 14.31 14.69
CA GLU A 143 1.64 14.70 15.87
C GLU A 143 2.18 13.98 17.11
N LYS A 144 2.33 14.71 18.21
CA LYS A 144 2.81 14.17 19.47
C LYS A 144 1.78 14.39 20.56
N PRO A 145 1.15 13.32 21.06
CA PRO A 145 0.32 13.40 22.26
C PRO A 145 1.19 13.67 23.49
N LYS A 146 0.57 13.95 24.60
CA LYS A 146 1.28 14.16 25.88
C LYS A 146 1.37 12.83 26.63
N ALA A 147 2.52 12.56 27.24
CA ALA A 147 2.63 11.52 28.25
C ALA A 147 1.94 12.00 29.52
N PRO A 148 1.14 11.13 30.19
CA PRO A 148 0.35 11.57 31.32
C PRO A 148 1.17 11.97 32.54
N TYR A 149 0.67 12.96 33.27
CA TYR A 149 1.18 13.30 34.60
C TYR A 149 0.63 12.32 35.63
N VAL A 150 1.52 11.77 36.45
CA VAL A 150 1.14 10.89 37.56
C VAL A 150 1.79 11.40 38.83
N PRO A 151 1.02 11.82 39.87
CA PRO A 151 1.61 12.33 41.11
C PRO A 151 2.60 11.35 41.74
N GLY A 152 3.76 11.87 42.14
CA GLY A 152 4.79 11.07 42.77
C GLY A 152 5.72 10.33 41.83
N PHE A 153 5.53 10.43 40.52
CA PHE A 153 6.36 9.77 39.52
C PHE A 153 6.88 10.75 38.48
N THR A 154 8.10 10.49 38.01
CA THR A 154 8.67 11.20 36.88
C THR A 154 8.79 10.22 35.71
N PRO A 155 8.14 10.46 34.57
CA PRO A 155 8.27 9.57 33.42
C PRO A 155 9.67 9.68 32.80
N LYS A 156 10.20 8.57 32.37
CA LYS A 156 11.53 8.44 31.74
C LYS A 156 11.44 7.66 30.47
N ASP A 157 12.35 7.93 29.55
CA ASP A 157 12.48 7.12 28.33
C ASP A 157 13.16 5.77 28.64
N LYS A 158 13.36 4.98 27.60
CA LYS A 158 13.97 3.64 27.71
C LYS A 158 15.40 3.66 28.27
N ASP A 159 16.10 4.79 28.14
CA ASP A 159 17.49 4.97 28.61
C ASP A 159 17.55 5.57 30.01
N GLY A 160 16.39 5.80 30.63
CA GLY A 160 16.30 6.37 31.98
C GLY A 160 16.36 7.89 32.01
N ASN A 161 16.32 8.56 30.89
CA ASN A 161 16.33 10.02 30.84
C ASN A 161 14.93 10.57 31.11
N PRO A 162 14.78 11.55 32.05
CA PRO A 162 13.48 12.15 32.33
C PRO A 162 12.92 12.84 31.11
N LEU A 163 11.61 12.69 30.91
CA LEU A 163 10.88 13.42 29.87
C LEU A 163 10.73 14.89 30.29
N LYS A 164 10.66 15.77 29.29
CA LYS A 164 10.45 17.20 29.52
C LYS A 164 8.96 17.48 29.68
N PRO A 165 8.56 18.29 30.69
CA PRO A 165 7.19 18.77 30.73
C PRO A 165 6.83 19.59 29.51
N VAL A 166 5.61 19.46 29.00
CA VAL A 166 5.15 20.30 27.89
C VAL A 166 5.06 21.77 28.32
N ASN A 167 4.77 22.01 29.60
CA ASN A 167 4.86 23.32 30.24
C ASN A 167 5.93 23.25 31.32
N PRO A 168 7.10 23.92 31.18
CA PRO A 168 8.17 23.87 32.16
C PRO A 168 7.73 24.36 33.57
N ASN A 169 6.68 25.17 33.65
CA ASN A 169 6.18 25.73 34.89
C ASN A 169 5.06 24.92 35.55
N ASN A 170 4.55 23.91 34.85
CA ASN A 170 3.46 23.07 35.36
C ASN A 170 3.49 21.68 34.76
N SER A 171 4.10 20.73 35.47
CA SER A 171 4.19 19.32 35.01
C SER A 171 2.83 18.61 34.98
N GLU A 172 1.81 19.13 35.63
CA GLU A 172 0.46 18.55 35.61
C GLU A 172 -0.15 18.58 34.20
N GLU A 173 0.35 19.43 33.31
CA GLU A 173 -0.09 19.47 31.92
C GLU A 173 0.44 18.31 31.06
N GLY A 174 1.28 17.45 31.62
CA GLY A 174 1.86 16.30 30.96
C GLY A 174 3.27 16.55 30.45
N TYR A 175 3.79 15.54 29.77
CA TYR A 175 5.17 15.52 29.30
C TYR A 175 5.25 15.29 27.81
N GLU A 176 6.34 15.76 27.20
CA GLU A 176 6.65 15.44 25.81
C GLU A 176 6.98 13.96 25.67
N VAL A 177 6.34 13.28 24.73
CA VAL A 177 6.64 11.86 24.47
C VAL A 177 8.01 11.71 23.83
N PRO A 178 8.70 10.57 24.04
CA PRO A 178 9.95 10.27 23.35
C PRO A 178 9.76 10.19 21.84
N ASN A 179 10.84 10.40 21.09
CA ASN A 179 10.84 10.18 19.66
C ASN A 179 10.53 8.71 19.33
N LEU A 180 9.89 8.49 18.20
CA LEU A 180 9.61 7.15 17.73
C LEU A 180 10.91 6.42 17.34
N PRO A 181 10.92 5.06 17.47
CA PRO A 181 12.02 4.27 16.94
C PRO A 181 12.08 4.34 15.41
N THR A 182 13.21 3.94 14.85
CA THR A 182 13.38 3.89 13.39
C THR A 182 12.34 2.99 12.72
N ASP A 183 12.01 1.87 13.35
CA ASP A 183 10.92 1.00 12.91
C ASP A 183 9.62 1.41 13.62
N PRO A 184 8.67 2.06 12.92
CA PRO A 184 7.46 2.56 13.55
C PRO A 184 6.46 1.47 13.96
N SER A 185 6.74 0.21 13.69
CA SER A 185 5.95 -0.92 14.20
C SER A 185 6.34 -1.32 15.62
N GLN A 186 7.44 -0.79 16.13
CA GLN A 186 7.94 -1.06 17.48
C GLN A 186 7.38 -0.07 18.48
N ASP A 187 7.09 -0.55 19.69
CA ASP A 187 6.61 0.29 20.77
C ASP A 187 7.71 1.12 21.40
N THR A 188 7.32 2.26 21.99
CA THR A 188 8.20 3.13 22.76
C THR A 188 7.76 3.11 24.23
N PRO A 189 8.54 2.55 25.15
CA PRO A 189 8.16 2.55 26.55
C PRO A 189 8.36 3.92 27.20
N ILE A 190 7.48 4.24 28.14
CA ILE A 190 7.61 5.39 29.02
C ILE A 190 7.51 4.83 30.44
N ASN A 191 8.59 4.91 31.19
CA ASN A 191 8.68 4.29 32.52
C ASN A 191 8.52 5.33 33.62
N TYR A 192 7.58 5.08 34.49
CA TYR A 192 7.27 5.94 35.64
C TYR A 192 7.89 5.41 36.91
#